data_a01ff2956259eada3742589c48d5d563
#
_entry.id   a01ff2956259eada3742589c48d5d563
#
_cell.length_a   1.000
_cell.length_b   1.000
_cell.length_c   1.000
_cell.angle_alpha   90.00
_cell.angle_beta   90.00
_cell.angle_gamma   90.00
#
_symmetry.space_group_name_H-M   'P 1'
#
loop_
_entity.id
_entity.type
_entity.pdbx_description
1 polymer ?
#
loop_
_entity_poly.entity_id
_entity_poly.type
_entity_poly.pdbx_seq_one_letter_code
_entity_poly.pdbx_strand_id
1 'polypeptide(L)'
;MKIVVYAICKNERPFADRWMASMSEADEVCVLDTGSTDGTPQRLEELGAKVSVQGITPWRFDVARNQSLELVPEDADLCVCTDLDEVFQPGWREKVEAAWAPGVDRLLYRYVWNFLPDGREGMVFWYDKIHRRKGCRWVNPVHEVLQFDGGAPQARYVEGVCLEHHADRSKSRGQYLPLLELAVEEDPNNDRNVHYL
;
A
#
# COMPACT_ATOMS: atom_id res chain seq x y z
N MET A 1 0.31 -6.13 -20.06
CA MET A 1 -0.46 -5.57 -18.92
C MET A 1 0.32 -4.41 -18.33
N LYS A 2 -0.31 -3.28 -18.06
CA LYS A 2 0.33 -2.13 -17.40
C LYS A 2 0.12 -2.23 -15.88
N ILE A 3 1.20 -2.47 -15.14
CA ILE A 3 1.20 -2.59 -13.68
C ILE A 3 1.86 -1.36 -13.09
N VAL A 4 1.14 -0.66 -12.22
CA VAL A 4 1.63 0.57 -11.58
C VAL A 4 1.66 0.37 -10.07
N VAL A 5 2.83 0.59 -9.48
CA VAL A 5 2.99 0.65 -8.02
C VAL A 5 2.65 2.05 -7.53
N TYR A 6 1.93 2.17 -6.42
CA TYR A 6 1.68 3.45 -5.79
C TYR A 6 1.83 3.37 -4.28
N ALA A 7 2.30 4.47 -3.69
CA ALA A 7 2.58 4.54 -2.27
C ALA A 7 2.31 5.94 -1.71
N ILE A 8 2.18 6.01 -0.40
CA ILE A 8 2.31 7.25 0.37
C ILE A 8 3.58 7.19 1.19
N CYS A 9 4.25 8.33 1.39
CA CYS A 9 5.44 8.36 2.25
C CYS A 9 5.54 9.66 3.07
N LYS A 10 6.33 9.58 4.16
CA LYS A 10 6.79 10.74 4.91
C LYS A 10 8.06 10.41 5.69
N ASN A 11 9.18 11.07 5.37
CA ASN A 11 10.48 10.88 6.01
C ASN A 11 10.93 9.42 5.98
N GLU A 12 11.03 8.86 4.77
CA GLU A 12 11.37 7.44 4.53
C GLU A 12 12.59 7.26 3.63
N ARG A 13 13.46 8.28 3.54
CA ARG A 13 14.68 8.22 2.73
C ARG A 13 15.53 6.95 2.92
N PRO A 14 15.70 6.40 4.14
CA PRO A 14 16.50 5.18 4.34
C PRO A 14 15.94 3.94 3.65
N PHE A 15 14.65 3.92 3.32
CA PHE A 15 13.97 2.78 2.68
C PHE A 15 13.90 2.91 1.16
N ALA A 16 14.03 4.12 0.61
CA ALA A 16 13.76 4.45 -0.80
C ALA A 16 14.53 3.55 -1.79
N ASP A 17 15.83 3.35 -1.59
CA ASP A 17 16.65 2.55 -2.51
C ASP A 17 16.21 1.09 -2.58
N ARG A 18 16.02 0.45 -1.42
CA ARG A 18 15.61 -0.95 -1.35
C ARG A 18 14.20 -1.15 -1.88
N TRP A 19 13.30 -0.25 -1.51
CA TRP A 19 11.92 -0.29 -1.97
C TRP A 19 11.86 -0.16 -3.49
N MET A 20 12.45 0.88 -4.08
CA MET A 20 12.47 1.10 -5.53
C MET A 20 13.11 -0.08 -6.28
N ALA A 21 14.17 -0.67 -5.75
CA ALA A 21 14.77 -1.85 -6.36
C ALA A 21 13.79 -3.03 -6.43
N SER A 22 12.98 -3.24 -5.40
CA SER A 22 11.99 -4.33 -5.37
C SER A 22 10.75 -4.03 -6.23
N MET A 23 10.47 -2.75 -6.53
CA MET A 23 9.36 -2.32 -7.41
C MET A 23 9.78 -2.22 -8.88
N SER A 24 11.03 -2.54 -9.22
CA SER A 24 11.60 -2.40 -10.58
C SER A 24 10.91 -3.27 -11.66
N GLU A 25 10.12 -4.25 -11.26
CA GLU A 25 9.32 -5.07 -12.18
C GLU A 25 8.02 -4.38 -12.62
N ALA A 26 7.61 -3.28 -11.98
CA ALA A 26 6.46 -2.49 -12.39
C ALA A 26 6.78 -1.63 -13.62
N ASP A 27 5.76 -1.25 -14.39
CA ASP A 27 5.92 -0.33 -15.52
C ASP A 27 6.09 1.11 -15.06
N GLU A 28 5.54 1.46 -13.89
CA GLU A 28 5.58 2.81 -13.34
C GLU A 28 5.44 2.76 -11.83
N VAL A 29 6.08 3.72 -11.14
CA VAL A 29 5.98 3.90 -9.69
C VAL A 29 5.53 5.34 -9.41
N CYS A 30 4.40 5.51 -8.72
CA CYS A 30 3.81 6.79 -8.33
C CYS A 30 3.84 6.93 -6.81
N VAL A 31 4.34 8.04 -6.28
CA VAL A 31 4.42 8.26 -4.84
C VAL A 31 3.82 9.60 -4.46
N LEU A 32 2.94 9.58 -3.48
CA LEU A 32 2.48 10.79 -2.79
C LEU A 32 3.33 11.01 -1.54
N ASP A 33 4.19 11.99 -1.57
CA ASP A 33 4.91 12.45 -0.38
C ASP A 33 4.04 13.41 0.43
N THR A 34 3.83 13.12 1.70
CA THR A 34 2.93 13.87 2.58
C THR A 34 3.64 14.93 3.43
N GLY A 35 4.78 15.42 2.96
CA GLY A 35 5.56 16.49 3.56
C GLY A 35 6.82 16.01 4.26
N SER A 36 7.66 15.27 3.56
CA SER A 36 9.00 14.90 4.01
C SER A 36 9.96 16.09 4.09
N THR A 37 10.91 16.00 5.00
CA THR A 37 11.96 17.01 5.21
C THR A 37 13.37 16.41 5.16
N ASP A 38 13.47 15.12 4.91
CA ASP A 38 14.72 14.33 4.95
C ASP A 38 15.31 14.04 3.55
N GLY A 39 14.71 14.59 2.49
CA GLY A 39 15.12 14.36 1.11
C GLY A 39 14.52 13.07 0.50
N THR A 40 13.48 12.49 1.09
CA THR A 40 12.75 11.33 0.52
C THR A 40 12.26 11.59 -0.91
N PRO A 41 11.52 12.70 -1.22
CA PRO A 41 11.00 12.94 -2.57
C PRO A 41 12.10 12.97 -3.62
N GLN A 42 13.17 13.73 -3.37
CA GLN A 42 14.29 13.87 -4.29
C GLN A 42 14.95 12.52 -4.58
N ARG A 43 15.13 11.69 -3.53
CA ARG A 43 15.71 10.37 -3.72
C ARG A 43 14.85 9.44 -4.54
N LEU A 44 13.53 9.45 -4.34
CA LEU A 44 12.58 8.67 -5.13
C LEU A 44 12.57 9.09 -6.61
N GLU A 45 12.60 10.41 -6.88
CA GLU A 45 12.70 10.94 -8.26
C GLU A 45 14.01 10.53 -8.93
N GLU A 46 15.17 10.60 -8.24
CA GLU A 46 16.46 10.11 -8.73
C GLU A 46 16.42 8.63 -9.11
N LEU A 47 15.63 7.83 -8.40
CA LEU A 47 15.44 6.39 -8.64
C LEU A 47 14.37 6.09 -9.71
N GLY A 48 13.70 7.12 -10.25
CA GLY A 48 12.74 7.00 -11.36
C GLY A 48 11.27 6.96 -10.97
N ALA A 49 10.92 7.20 -9.71
CA ALA A 49 9.52 7.34 -9.30
C ALA A 49 8.93 8.69 -9.76
N LYS A 50 7.65 8.71 -10.06
CA LYS A 50 6.86 9.94 -10.21
C LYS A 50 6.37 10.38 -8.82
N VAL A 51 6.89 11.49 -8.32
CA VAL A 51 6.57 11.96 -6.98
C VAL A 51 5.68 13.20 -7.03
N SER A 52 4.64 13.22 -6.23
CA SER A 52 3.83 14.40 -5.94
C SER A 52 3.95 14.72 -4.45
N VAL A 53 4.21 16.00 -4.13
CA VAL A 53 4.33 16.44 -2.73
C VAL A 53 3.09 17.19 -2.33
N GLN A 54 2.31 16.65 -1.37
CA GLN A 54 1.09 17.28 -0.90
C GLN A 54 0.81 16.94 0.56
N GLY A 55 0.75 17.96 1.41
CA GLY A 55 0.35 17.81 2.81
C GLY A 55 -1.13 17.49 2.95
N ILE A 56 -1.48 16.65 3.92
CA ILE A 56 -2.85 16.25 4.26
C ILE A 56 -3.21 16.76 5.64
N THR A 57 -4.24 17.60 5.72
CA THR A 57 -4.70 18.20 6.98
C THR A 57 -6.23 18.28 7.01
N PRO A 58 -6.90 17.70 8.04
CA PRO A 58 -6.32 16.81 9.06
C PRO A 58 -5.78 15.52 8.46
N TRP A 59 -4.82 14.89 9.15
CA TRP A 59 -4.25 13.64 8.67
C TRP A 59 -5.27 12.50 8.67
N ARG A 60 -5.33 11.77 7.54
CA ARG A 60 -6.12 10.55 7.37
C ARG A 60 -5.41 9.65 6.35
N PHE A 61 -5.31 8.37 6.66
CA PHE A 61 -4.67 7.41 5.75
C PHE A 61 -5.50 7.17 4.49
N ASP A 62 -6.81 7.02 4.59
CA ASP A 62 -7.70 6.81 3.44
C ASP A 62 -7.64 7.98 2.44
N VAL A 63 -7.59 9.21 2.93
CA VAL A 63 -7.43 10.40 2.07
C VAL A 63 -6.09 10.36 1.35
N ALA A 64 -5.00 10.09 2.08
CA ALA A 64 -3.66 9.97 1.50
C ALA A 64 -3.59 8.86 0.45
N ARG A 65 -4.13 7.67 0.75
CA ARG A 65 -4.18 6.55 -0.19
C ARG A 65 -5.01 6.84 -1.43
N ASN A 66 -6.16 7.50 -1.30
CA ASN A 66 -6.97 7.88 -2.45
C ASN A 66 -6.24 8.89 -3.33
N GLN A 67 -5.62 9.91 -2.75
CA GLN A 67 -4.82 10.87 -3.51
C GLN A 67 -3.60 10.20 -4.19
N SER A 68 -2.95 9.24 -3.54
CA SER A 68 -1.87 8.47 -4.18
C SER A 68 -2.39 7.58 -5.32
N LEU A 69 -3.58 7.01 -5.19
CA LEU A 69 -4.24 6.24 -6.25
C LEU A 69 -4.61 7.13 -7.44
N GLU A 70 -4.98 8.39 -7.23
CA GLU A 70 -5.26 9.36 -8.31
C GLU A 70 -4.03 9.67 -9.17
N LEU A 71 -2.81 9.49 -8.65
CA LEU A 71 -1.56 9.64 -9.42
C LEU A 71 -1.35 8.49 -10.42
N VAL A 72 -1.99 7.36 -10.20
CA VAL A 72 -1.90 6.20 -11.10
C VAL A 72 -2.62 6.50 -12.39
N PRO A 73 -1.97 6.34 -13.58
CA PRO A 73 -2.60 6.57 -14.86
C PRO A 73 -3.89 5.77 -15.06
N GLU A 74 -4.85 6.36 -15.77
CA GLU A 74 -6.17 5.71 -16.02
C GLU A 74 -6.07 4.45 -16.90
N ASP A 75 -4.99 4.31 -17.66
CA ASP A 75 -4.71 3.17 -18.52
C ASP A 75 -3.96 2.04 -17.80
N ALA A 76 -3.74 2.16 -16.49
CA ALA A 76 -3.23 1.07 -15.68
C ALA A 76 -4.24 -0.07 -15.60
N ASP A 77 -3.80 -1.28 -15.92
CA ASP A 77 -4.61 -2.49 -15.78
C ASP A 77 -4.69 -2.92 -14.33
N LEU A 78 -3.60 -2.72 -13.59
CA LEU A 78 -3.42 -3.22 -12.23
C LEU A 78 -2.62 -2.25 -11.38
N CYS A 79 -3.10 -2.04 -10.17
CA CYS A 79 -2.49 -1.20 -9.14
C CYS A 79 -1.91 -2.05 -8.02
N VAL A 80 -0.73 -1.70 -7.57
CA VAL A 80 -0.04 -2.36 -6.45
C VAL A 80 0.22 -1.29 -5.38
N CYS A 81 -0.51 -1.34 -4.26
CA CYS A 81 -0.29 -0.44 -3.14
C CYS A 81 0.72 -1.03 -2.16
N THR A 82 1.75 -0.27 -1.83
CA THR A 82 2.76 -0.67 -0.84
C THR A 82 3.18 0.50 0.03
N ASP A 83 3.88 0.21 1.13
CA ASP A 83 4.59 1.18 1.95
C ASP A 83 6.11 1.07 1.67
N LEU A 84 6.89 2.14 1.94
CA LEU A 84 8.31 2.15 1.59
C LEU A 84 9.17 1.18 2.45
N ASP A 85 8.64 0.71 3.54
CA ASP A 85 9.25 -0.32 4.38
C ASP A 85 8.83 -1.75 3.99
N GLU A 86 8.14 -1.91 2.85
CA GLU A 86 7.73 -3.20 2.27
C GLU A 86 8.59 -3.54 1.04
N VAL A 87 8.94 -4.81 0.88
CA VAL A 87 9.84 -5.29 -0.19
C VAL A 87 9.27 -6.55 -0.82
N PHE A 88 9.02 -6.54 -2.13
CA PHE A 88 8.68 -7.75 -2.87
C PHE A 88 9.91 -8.64 -3.09
N GLN A 89 9.69 -9.95 -2.99
CA GLN A 89 10.65 -10.92 -3.50
C GLN A 89 10.64 -10.90 -5.05
N PRO A 90 11.79 -11.09 -5.72
CA PRO A 90 11.88 -11.03 -7.18
C PRO A 90 10.96 -12.03 -7.91
N GLY A 91 10.55 -11.65 -9.12
CA GLY A 91 9.66 -12.47 -9.96
C GLY A 91 8.19 -12.38 -9.57
N TRP A 92 7.79 -11.32 -8.88
CA TRP A 92 6.40 -11.11 -8.50
C TRP A 92 5.51 -10.72 -9.68
N ARG A 93 6.04 -9.96 -10.66
CA ARG A 93 5.27 -9.48 -11.82
C ARG A 93 4.69 -10.62 -12.63
N GLU A 94 5.51 -11.57 -13.06
CA GLU A 94 5.07 -12.70 -13.89
C GLU A 94 3.93 -13.49 -13.23
N LYS A 95 4.03 -13.70 -11.91
CA LYS A 95 3.02 -14.43 -11.14
C LYS A 95 1.72 -13.65 -11.02
N VAL A 96 1.82 -12.32 -10.81
CA VAL A 96 0.68 -11.41 -10.76
C VAL A 96 -0.04 -11.39 -12.12
N GLU A 97 0.70 -11.24 -13.23
CA GLU A 97 0.15 -11.26 -14.58
C GLU A 97 -0.55 -12.60 -14.90
N ALA A 98 0.04 -13.73 -14.50
CA ALA A 98 -0.56 -15.05 -14.70
C ALA A 98 -1.84 -15.27 -13.87
N ALA A 99 -1.94 -14.64 -12.70
CA ALA A 99 -3.10 -14.75 -11.83
C ALA A 99 -4.23 -13.77 -12.22
N TRP A 100 -3.90 -12.64 -12.87
CA TRP A 100 -4.89 -11.63 -13.23
C TRP A 100 -5.74 -12.09 -14.41
N ALA A 101 -7.05 -11.94 -14.31
CA ALA A 101 -8.00 -12.32 -15.36
C ALA A 101 -9.22 -11.38 -15.35
N PRO A 102 -9.98 -11.31 -16.45
CA PRO A 102 -11.24 -10.55 -16.48
C PRO A 102 -12.18 -10.95 -15.34
N GLY A 103 -12.72 -9.94 -14.66
CA GLY A 103 -13.62 -10.12 -13.53
C GLY A 103 -12.92 -10.31 -12.17
N VAL A 104 -11.60 -10.36 -12.12
CA VAL A 104 -10.84 -10.30 -10.85
C VAL A 104 -10.73 -8.83 -10.42
N ASP A 105 -11.07 -8.56 -9.17
CA ASP A 105 -11.00 -7.21 -8.59
C ASP A 105 -9.72 -6.99 -7.79
N ARG A 106 -9.22 -8.04 -7.13
CA ARG A 106 -7.99 -8.00 -6.33
C ARG A 106 -7.29 -9.36 -6.25
N LEU A 107 -5.99 -9.33 -5.95
CA LEU A 107 -5.18 -10.50 -5.68
C LEU A 107 -4.81 -10.57 -4.20
N LEU A 108 -4.84 -11.79 -3.66
CA LEU A 108 -4.33 -12.12 -2.33
C LEU A 108 -2.98 -12.80 -2.49
N TYR A 109 -1.97 -12.30 -1.80
CA TYR A 109 -0.60 -12.78 -1.85
C TYR A 109 -0.04 -12.93 -0.44
N ARG A 110 1.07 -13.67 -0.32
CA ARG A 110 1.74 -13.92 0.95
C ARG A 110 2.38 -12.63 1.46
N TYR A 111 2.09 -12.29 2.71
CA TYR A 111 2.67 -11.14 3.38
C TYR A 111 3.36 -11.54 4.68
N VAL A 112 4.65 -11.22 4.78
CA VAL A 112 5.44 -11.42 5.99
C VAL A 112 5.43 -10.13 6.80
N TRP A 113 4.61 -10.09 7.84
CA TRP A 113 4.42 -8.91 8.68
C TRP A 113 5.65 -8.52 9.49
N ASN A 114 6.43 -9.50 9.94
CA ASN A 114 7.62 -9.24 10.73
C ASN A 114 8.59 -10.44 10.71
N PHE A 115 9.82 -10.17 11.10
CA PHE A 115 10.84 -11.17 11.32
C PHE A 115 11.18 -11.29 12.81
N LEU A 116 11.47 -12.51 13.25
CA LEU A 116 11.95 -12.81 14.60
C LEU A 116 13.41 -12.37 14.76
N PRO A 117 13.92 -12.25 16.00
CA PRO A 117 15.32 -11.85 16.22
C PRO A 117 16.36 -12.77 15.58
N ASP A 118 16.01 -14.03 15.31
CA ASP A 118 16.86 -15.03 14.64
C ASP A 118 16.75 -15.00 13.11
N GLY A 119 16.01 -14.05 12.55
CA GLY A 119 15.80 -13.88 11.11
C GLY A 119 14.70 -14.75 10.49
N ARG A 120 14.07 -15.63 11.27
CA ARG A 120 12.90 -16.38 10.78
C ARG A 120 11.68 -15.49 10.63
N GLU A 121 10.83 -15.84 9.71
CA GLU A 121 9.53 -15.18 9.54
C GLU A 121 8.68 -15.35 10.81
N GLY A 122 8.05 -14.25 11.22
CA GLY A 122 7.13 -14.23 12.34
C GLY A 122 5.69 -14.43 11.89
N MET A 123 4.86 -13.38 11.95
CA MET A 123 3.48 -13.43 11.49
C MET A 123 3.41 -13.36 9.97
N VAL A 124 2.67 -14.28 9.38
CA VAL A 124 2.45 -14.38 7.93
C VAL A 124 0.96 -14.56 7.66
N PHE A 125 0.44 -13.80 6.69
CA PHE A 125 -0.95 -13.89 6.28
C PHE A 125 -1.14 -13.52 4.80
N TRP A 126 -2.35 -13.69 4.28
CA TRP A 126 -2.72 -13.25 2.95
C TRP A 126 -3.10 -11.77 2.96
N TYR A 127 -2.47 -10.99 2.06
CA TYR A 127 -2.67 -9.55 1.95
C TYR A 127 -3.23 -9.21 0.58
N ASP A 128 -3.96 -8.11 0.44
CA ASP A 128 -4.86 -7.86 -0.68
C ASP A 128 -4.74 -6.46 -1.32
N LYS A 129 -3.55 -5.87 -1.28
CA LYS A 129 -3.28 -4.53 -1.83
C LYS A 129 -2.86 -4.52 -3.32
N ILE A 130 -3.11 -5.61 -4.07
CA ILE A 130 -2.99 -5.66 -5.53
C ILE A 130 -4.40 -5.71 -6.11
N HIS A 131 -4.80 -4.70 -6.90
CA HIS A 131 -6.20 -4.50 -7.28
C HIS A 131 -6.37 -3.80 -8.63
N ARG A 132 -7.60 -3.86 -9.19
CA ARG A 132 -7.97 -3.10 -10.40
C ARG A 132 -7.87 -1.59 -10.17
N ARG A 133 -7.62 -0.83 -11.27
CA ARG A 133 -7.47 0.63 -11.18
C ARG A 133 -8.77 1.36 -10.90
N LYS A 134 -9.90 0.92 -11.47
CA LYS A 134 -11.18 1.64 -11.43
C LYS A 134 -12.20 0.99 -10.52
N GLY A 135 -13.15 1.79 -10.02
CA GLY A 135 -14.26 1.29 -9.21
C GLY A 135 -13.85 0.76 -7.84
N CYS A 136 -12.84 1.36 -7.26
CA CYS A 136 -12.43 1.12 -5.87
C CYS A 136 -11.92 2.41 -5.22
N ARG A 137 -11.99 2.44 -3.90
CA ARG A 137 -11.48 3.54 -3.06
C ARG A 137 -11.03 3.03 -1.70
N TRP A 138 -10.11 3.72 -1.10
CA TRP A 138 -9.72 3.50 0.29
C TRP A 138 -10.73 4.14 1.23
N VAL A 139 -11.06 3.46 2.30
CA VAL A 139 -11.96 3.92 3.37
C VAL A 139 -11.35 3.63 4.73
N ASN A 140 -11.79 4.35 5.74
CA ASN A 140 -11.36 4.41 7.13
C ASN A 140 -10.10 5.27 7.34
N PRO A 141 -10.15 6.18 8.33
CA PRO A 141 -9.06 7.12 8.59
C PRO A 141 -7.76 6.46 9.06
N VAL A 142 -7.84 5.24 9.57
CA VAL A 142 -6.73 4.36 9.97
C VAL A 142 -7.13 2.90 9.75
N HIS A 143 -6.16 2.01 9.57
CA HIS A 143 -6.40 0.62 9.16
C HIS A 143 -7.29 0.54 7.91
N GLU A 144 -6.97 1.40 6.97
CA GLU A 144 -7.71 1.59 5.73
C GLU A 144 -7.85 0.31 4.92
N VAL A 145 -8.97 0.16 4.25
CA VAL A 145 -9.27 -0.96 3.37
C VAL A 145 -9.78 -0.48 2.03
N LEU A 146 -9.59 -1.30 0.99
CA LEU A 146 -10.20 -1.06 -0.30
C LEU A 146 -11.67 -1.47 -0.30
N GLN A 147 -12.55 -0.53 -0.61
CA GLN A 147 -13.95 -0.75 -0.91
C GLN A 147 -14.13 -0.77 -2.43
N PHE A 148 -14.89 -1.74 -2.93
CA PHE A 148 -15.15 -1.91 -4.36
C PHE A 148 -16.59 -1.57 -4.70
N ASP A 149 -16.78 -0.93 -5.85
CA ASP A 149 -18.11 -0.72 -6.42
C ASP A 149 -18.72 -2.05 -6.84
N GLY A 150 -20.02 -2.23 -6.56
CA GLY A 150 -20.75 -3.46 -6.90
C GLY A 150 -20.75 -4.53 -5.80
N GLY A 151 -20.20 -4.24 -4.63
CA GLY A 151 -20.26 -5.14 -3.46
C GLY A 151 -18.97 -5.93 -3.20
N ALA A 152 -19.11 -7.20 -2.82
CA ALA A 152 -17.95 -8.04 -2.47
C ALA A 152 -17.03 -8.28 -3.68
N PRO A 153 -15.72 -7.96 -3.57
CA PRO A 153 -14.79 -8.11 -4.68
C PRO A 153 -14.53 -9.57 -5.03
N GLN A 154 -14.33 -9.82 -6.34
CA GLN A 154 -13.81 -11.10 -6.80
C GLN A 154 -12.30 -11.17 -6.53
N ALA A 155 -11.93 -11.97 -5.56
CA ALA A 155 -10.55 -12.13 -5.12
C ALA A 155 -9.95 -13.44 -5.65
N ARG A 156 -8.66 -13.41 -6.00
CA ARG A 156 -7.89 -14.60 -6.38
C ARG A 156 -6.59 -14.67 -5.61
N TYR A 157 -6.26 -15.85 -5.13
CA TYR A 157 -4.96 -16.11 -4.50
C TYR A 157 -3.89 -16.26 -5.57
N VAL A 158 -2.71 -15.67 -5.32
CA VAL A 158 -1.53 -15.82 -6.16
C VAL A 158 -0.39 -16.42 -5.36
N GLU A 159 -0.01 -17.64 -5.72
CA GLU A 159 1.09 -18.34 -5.08
C GLU A 159 2.45 -17.81 -5.55
N GLY A 160 3.42 -17.82 -4.66
CA GLY A 160 4.80 -17.44 -4.96
C GLY A 160 5.05 -15.94 -5.05
N VAL A 161 4.04 -15.08 -4.88
CA VAL A 161 4.23 -13.65 -4.62
C VAL A 161 4.38 -13.47 -3.11
N CYS A 162 5.45 -12.81 -2.69
CA CYS A 162 5.72 -12.53 -1.28
C CYS A 162 6.14 -11.08 -1.11
N LEU A 163 5.45 -10.37 -0.22
CA LEU A 163 5.80 -9.03 0.23
C LEU A 163 6.28 -9.10 1.68
N GLU A 164 7.44 -8.55 1.97
CA GLU A 164 8.07 -8.53 3.28
C GLU A 164 8.02 -7.14 3.90
N HIS A 165 7.55 -7.03 5.13
CA HIS A 165 7.53 -5.78 5.87
C HIS A 165 8.71 -5.67 6.83
N HIS A 166 9.51 -4.65 6.61
CA HIS A 166 10.70 -4.31 7.40
C HIS A 166 10.47 -3.03 8.19
N ALA A 167 9.62 -3.13 9.19
CA ALA A 167 9.04 -2.02 9.94
C ALA A 167 10.04 -0.93 10.35
N ASP A 168 9.68 0.32 10.09
CA ASP A 168 10.37 1.48 10.65
C ASP A 168 10.05 1.60 12.16
N ARG A 169 11.00 1.20 12.98
CA ARG A 169 10.89 1.24 14.45
C ARG A 169 11.05 2.65 15.03
N SER A 170 11.44 3.62 14.21
CA SER A 170 11.61 5.01 14.64
C SER A 170 10.31 5.80 14.65
N LYS A 171 9.30 5.35 13.91
CA LYS A 171 8.01 6.04 13.78
C LYS A 171 7.14 5.88 15.03
N SER A 172 6.66 7.01 15.55
CA SER A 172 5.64 7.03 16.61
C SER A 172 4.28 6.61 16.04
N ARG A 173 3.56 5.78 16.79
CA ARG A 173 2.16 5.40 16.52
C ARG A 173 1.15 6.22 17.34
N GLY A 174 1.59 7.28 18.02
CA GLY A 174 0.75 8.10 18.90
C GLY A 174 -0.44 8.77 18.20
N GLN A 175 -0.40 8.90 16.87
CA GLN A 175 -1.50 9.44 16.08
C GLN A 175 -2.65 8.43 15.81
N TYR A 176 -2.49 7.15 16.14
CA TYR A 176 -3.47 6.12 15.80
C TYR A 176 -4.73 6.22 16.67
N LEU A 177 -4.59 6.46 17.97
CA LEU A 177 -5.74 6.51 18.87
C LEU A 177 -6.78 7.57 18.45
N PRO A 178 -6.44 8.83 18.17
CA PRO A 178 -7.43 9.81 17.68
C PRO A 178 -8.09 9.41 16.36
N LEU A 179 -7.37 8.70 15.49
CA LEU A 179 -7.93 8.22 14.21
C LEU A 179 -8.85 7.02 14.41
N LEU A 180 -8.59 6.16 15.40
CA LEU A 180 -9.48 5.06 15.76
C LEU A 180 -10.78 5.58 16.37
N GLU A 181 -10.69 6.57 17.26
CA GLU A 181 -11.86 7.26 17.83
C GLU A 181 -12.72 7.87 16.72
N LEU A 182 -12.09 8.58 15.78
CA LEU A 182 -12.76 9.14 14.60
C LEU A 182 -13.41 8.05 13.74
N ALA A 183 -12.73 6.91 13.51
CA ALA A 183 -13.26 5.82 12.72
C ALA A 183 -14.54 5.21 13.32
N VAL A 184 -14.59 5.10 14.65
CA VAL A 184 -15.79 4.61 15.37
C VAL A 184 -16.89 5.68 15.37
N GLU A 185 -16.55 6.96 15.48
CA GLU A 185 -17.53 8.06 15.40
C GLU A 185 -18.20 8.13 14.02
N GLU A 186 -17.41 7.98 12.93
CA GLU A 186 -17.91 7.99 11.56
C GLU A 186 -18.76 6.77 11.20
N ASP A 187 -18.41 5.58 11.71
CA ASP A 187 -19.13 4.33 11.47
C ASP A 187 -19.18 3.46 12.73
N PRO A 188 -20.13 3.75 13.66
CA PRO A 188 -20.22 3.05 14.95
C PRO A 188 -20.70 1.59 14.84
N ASN A 189 -21.22 1.19 13.69
CA ASN A 189 -21.66 -0.18 13.44
C ASN A 189 -20.59 -1.04 12.72
N ASN A 190 -19.42 -0.50 12.51
CA ASN A 190 -18.31 -1.21 11.90
C ASN A 190 -17.52 -1.98 12.97
N ASP A 191 -17.81 -3.27 13.09
CA ASP A 191 -17.19 -4.16 14.08
C ASP A 191 -15.66 -4.10 14.05
N ARG A 192 -15.09 -3.90 12.85
CA ARG A 192 -13.64 -3.78 12.67
C ARG A 192 -13.09 -2.52 13.34
N ASN A 193 -13.73 -1.36 13.15
CA ASN A 193 -13.29 -0.11 13.78
C ASN A 193 -13.38 -0.19 15.29
N VAL A 194 -14.48 -0.75 15.81
CA VAL A 194 -14.69 -0.98 17.25
C VAL A 194 -13.67 -1.96 17.83
N HIS A 195 -13.28 -3.00 17.06
CA HIS A 195 -12.29 -3.98 17.51
C HIS A 195 -10.88 -3.38 17.68
N TYR A 196 -10.51 -2.42 16.83
CA TYR A 196 -9.19 -1.78 16.88
C TYR A 196 -9.09 -0.66 17.94
N LEU A 197 -10.20 -0.04 18.36
CA LEU A 197 -10.27 0.94 19.45
C LEU A 197 -10.19 0.27 20.83
#